data_c22661ef8df7f0785f5977edb9a3b862
#
_entry.id   c22661ef8df7f0785f5977edb9a3b862
#
_cell.length_a   1.000
_cell.length_b   1.000
_cell.length_c   1.000
_cell.angle_alpha   90.00
_cell.angle_beta   90.00
_cell.angle_gamma   90.00
#
_symmetry.space_group_name_H-M   'P 1'
#
loop_
_entity.id
_entity.type
_entity.pdbx_description
1 polymer ?
#
loop_
_entity_poly.entity_id
_entity_poly.type
_entity_poly.pdbx_seq_one_letter_code
_entity_poly.pdbx_strand_id
1 'polypeptide(L)'
;MILSLQCVSEPSPGGKWQTLFQKSWTAYKEWFLSEGLISRKGYLTSATMLQHYMPELLPLYEKLSELAGGGDMEARFLSMYCPPPYMSSCSQMAWSHDEVFLIRNYDYSPVLFEGIMLYTNYLKPVIGLSDCSWGLLDGMNADGLAASLAFGGRNICGEGFGIPLIIRYVLETCASTDDAIIKLTSIPSHMSYNVTLLDADGNYATVFVAPDKPPIVNHAAIATNHQENIDWPYYEDMTATRERISVLENYQNQIQETKESLTRKFLHPPLYSYNYQKNFGTLYTARYDIHERELHLVWPDDKKLMQSFANFKESKILVHLSGGNIKKEYL
;
A
#
# COMPACT_ATOMS: atom_id res chain seq x y z
N MET A 1 -15.34 -10.11 13.33
CA MET A 1 -14.95 -10.56 11.97
C MET A 1 -13.57 -11.18 12.04
N ILE A 2 -13.25 -12.17 11.18
CA ILE A 2 -11.94 -12.81 11.18
C ILE A 2 -11.21 -12.42 9.89
N LEU A 3 -10.04 -11.79 10.03
CA LEU A 3 -9.12 -11.51 8.95
C LEU A 3 -8.10 -12.64 8.85
N SER A 4 -7.88 -13.16 7.64
CA SER A 4 -6.81 -14.14 7.38
C SER A 4 -5.66 -13.44 6.67
N LEU A 5 -4.46 -13.56 7.22
CA LEU A 5 -3.24 -13.05 6.60
C LEU A 5 -2.24 -14.18 6.41
N GLN A 6 -1.69 -14.30 5.22
CA GLN A 6 -0.74 -15.33 4.82
C GLN A 6 0.58 -14.68 4.41
N CYS A 7 1.69 -15.16 4.97
CA CYS A 7 3.05 -14.80 4.57
C CYS A 7 3.55 -15.81 3.53
N VAL A 8 3.96 -15.34 2.38
CA VAL A 8 4.40 -16.16 1.26
C VAL A 8 5.77 -15.70 0.79
N SER A 9 6.71 -16.64 0.71
CA SER A 9 8.04 -16.41 0.14
C SER A 9 8.10 -17.06 -1.25
N GLU A 10 8.23 -16.22 -2.26
CA GLU A 10 8.43 -16.67 -3.63
C GLU A 10 9.40 -15.72 -4.36
N PRO A 11 10.72 -15.95 -4.25
CA PRO A 11 11.74 -15.07 -4.82
C PRO A 11 11.58 -14.82 -6.32
N SER A 12 11.08 -15.80 -7.07
CA SER A 12 10.75 -15.66 -8.51
C SER A 12 9.33 -16.14 -8.76
N PRO A 13 8.58 -15.56 -9.68
CA PRO A 13 7.20 -15.96 -9.95
C PRO A 13 7.10 -17.42 -10.34
N GLY A 14 6.22 -18.17 -9.68
CA GLY A 14 6.06 -19.60 -9.88
C GLY A 14 4.71 -20.14 -9.38
N GLY A 15 4.71 -21.39 -8.92
CA GLY A 15 3.49 -22.10 -8.54
C GLY A 15 2.74 -21.55 -7.34
N LYS A 16 3.44 -20.91 -6.40
CA LYS A 16 2.76 -20.29 -5.25
C LYS A 16 1.96 -19.07 -5.70
N TRP A 17 2.60 -18.18 -6.47
CA TRP A 17 1.92 -17.03 -7.03
C TRP A 17 0.74 -17.46 -7.92
N GLN A 18 0.94 -18.45 -8.79
CA GLN A 18 -0.11 -18.97 -9.66
C GLN A 18 -1.32 -19.46 -8.83
N THR A 19 -1.08 -20.19 -7.74
CA THR A 19 -2.14 -20.67 -6.85
C THR A 19 -2.89 -19.52 -6.18
N LEU A 20 -2.19 -18.49 -5.73
CA LEU A 20 -2.80 -17.30 -5.13
C LEU A 20 -3.64 -16.54 -6.15
N PHE A 21 -3.08 -16.33 -7.36
CA PHE A 21 -3.79 -15.67 -8.46
C PHE A 21 -5.10 -16.41 -8.79
N GLN A 22 -5.05 -17.72 -9.03
CA GLN A 22 -6.22 -18.53 -9.37
C GLN A 22 -7.30 -18.47 -8.29
N LYS A 23 -6.90 -18.43 -7.01
CA LYS A 23 -7.83 -18.33 -5.88
C LYS A 23 -8.62 -17.02 -5.87
N SER A 24 -7.99 -15.91 -6.23
CA SER A 24 -8.56 -14.57 -6.20
C SER A 24 -9.11 -14.09 -7.55
N TRP A 25 -8.73 -14.76 -8.66
CA TRP A 25 -9.00 -14.29 -10.01
C TRP A 25 -10.50 -14.05 -10.30
N THR A 26 -11.38 -14.93 -9.84
CA THR A 26 -12.83 -14.74 -10.08
C THR A 26 -13.33 -13.41 -9.51
N ALA A 27 -12.96 -13.08 -8.28
CA ALA A 27 -13.36 -11.83 -7.64
C ALA A 27 -12.68 -10.62 -8.31
N TYR A 28 -11.39 -10.72 -8.63
CA TYR A 28 -10.70 -9.66 -9.35
C TYR A 28 -11.26 -9.43 -10.75
N LYS A 29 -11.64 -10.47 -11.46
CA LYS A 29 -12.26 -10.36 -12.78
C LYS A 29 -13.62 -9.67 -12.72
N GLU A 30 -14.44 -10.00 -11.73
CA GLU A 30 -15.72 -9.32 -11.50
C GLU A 30 -15.52 -7.84 -11.21
N TRP A 31 -14.59 -7.49 -10.33
CA TRP A 31 -14.23 -6.10 -10.07
C TRP A 31 -13.67 -5.42 -11.32
N PHE A 32 -12.71 -6.03 -12.02
CA PHE A 32 -12.07 -5.47 -13.21
C PHE A 32 -13.07 -5.16 -14.33
N LEU A 33 -14.14 -5.94 -14.43
CA LEU A 33 -15.20 -5.77 -15.41
C LEU A 33 -16.44 -5.00 -14.88
N SER A 34 -16.39 -4.47 -13.67
CA SER A 34 -17.54 -3.80 -13.04
C SER A 34 -18.09 -2.61 -13.82
N GLU A 35 -17.24 -1.93 -14.61
CA GLU A 35 -17.64 -0.83 -15.50
C GLU A 35 -17.78 -1.27 -16.98
N GLY A 36 -17.77 -2.59 -17.23
CA GLY A 36 -17.84 -3.18 -18.55
C GLY A 36 -16.48 -3.31 -19.25
N LEU A 37 -16.42 -4.23 -20.22
CA LEU A 37 -15.18 -4.55 -20.96
C LEU A 37 -14.66 -3.37 -21.79
N ILE A 38 -15.56 -2.56 -22.34
CA ILE A 38 -15.20 -1.42 -23.21
C ILE A 38 -14.43 -0.35 -22.43
N SER A 39 -14.67 -0.23 -21.12
CA SER A 39 -13.96 0.71 -20.25
C SER A 39 -12.52 0.29 -19.98
N ARG A 40 -12.16 -0.97 -20.29
CA ARG A 40 -10.80 -1.51 -20.06
C ARG A 40 -9.92 -1.30 -21.29
N LYS A 41 -8.71 -0.79 -21.09
CA LYS A 41 -7.71 -0.65 -22.16
C LYS A 41 -7.35 -2.02 -22.73
N GLY A 42 -7.09 -2.08 -24.04
CA GLY A 42 -6.70 -3.32 -24.71
C GLY A 42 -5.27 -3.75 -24.34
N TYR A 43 -4.97 -5.02 -24.50
CA TYR A 43 -3.66 -5.61 -24.18
C TYR A 43 -2.50 -4.81 -24.77
N LEU A 44 -2.51 -4.55 -26.09
CA LEU A 44 -1.41 -3.84 -26.77
C LEU A 44 -1.17 -2.45 -26.17
N THR A 45 -2.22 -1.69 -25.89
CA THR A 45 -2.11 -0.38 -25.24
C THR A 45 -1.48 -0.53 -23.85
N SER A 46 -1.99 -1.44 -23.06
CA SER A 46 -1.51 -1.67 -21.69
C SER A 46 -0.03 -2.10 -21.65
N ALA A 47 0.36 -3.06 -22.52
CA ALA A 47 1.74 -3.53 -22.60
C ALA A 47 2.70 -2.44 -23.12
N THR A 48 2.27 -1.64 -24.11
CA THR A 48 3.06 -0.51 -24.63
C THR A 48 3.30 0.55 -23.53
N MET A 49 2.27 0.87 -22.74
CA MET A 49 2.40 1.82 -21.65
C MET A 49 3.30 1.29 -20.54
N LEU A 50 3.18 -0.01 -20.19
CA LEU A 50 4.06 -0.65 -19.23
C LEU A 50 5.52 -0.63 -19.70
N GLN A 51 5.76 -0.97 -20.96
CA GLN A 51 7.11 -0.91 -21.58
C GLN A 51 7.69 0.51 -21.56
N HIS A 52 6.85 1.53 -21.75
CA HIS A 52 7.30 2.91 -21.80
C HIS A 52 7.67 3.45 -20.41
N TYR A 53 6.83 3.19 -19.39
CA TYR A 53 6.98 3.78 -18.07
C TYR A 53 7.70 2.92 -17.04
N MET A 54 7.62 1.59 -17.19
CA MET A 54 8.17 0.61 -16.26
C MET A 54 8.85 -0.57 -17.01
N PRO A 55 9.80 -0.27 -17.93
CA PRO A 55 10.37 -1.28 -18.82
C PRO A 55 11.03 -2.45 -18.08
N GLU A 56 11.60 -2.20 -16.90
CA GLU A 56 12.25 -3.23 -16.09
C GLU A 56 11.27 -4.30 -15.58
N LEU A 57 9.98 -3.95 -15.44
CA LEU A 57 8.93 -4.92 -15.05
C LEU A 57 8.37 -5.73 -16.22
N LEU A 58 8.69 -5.40 -17.48
CA LEU A 58 8.07 -6.06 -18.63
C LEU A 58 8.32 -7.58 -18.65
N PRO A 59 9.56 -8.10 -18.46
CA PRO A 59 9.78 -9.54 -18.42
C PRO A 59 9.04 -10.24 -17.29
N LEU A 60 8.92 -9.58 -16.13
CA LEU A 60 8.15 -10.07 -15.00
C LEU A 60 6.65 -10.14 -15.32
N TYR A 61 6.10 -9.08 -15.90
CA TYR A 61 4.70 -9.01 -16.34
C TYR A 61 4.36 -10.11 -17.35
N GLU A 62 5.22 -10.35 -18.34
CA GLU A 62 5.05 -11.43 -19.33
C GLU A 62 5.02 -12.79 -18.63
N LYS A 63 5.95 -13.03 -17.69
CA LYS A 63 5.99 -14.27 -16.91
C LYS A 63 4.74 -14.48 -16.05
N LEU A 64 4.28 -13.42 -15.36
CA LEU A 64 3.06 -13.49 -14.57
C LEU A 64 1.82 -13.71 -15.44
N SER A 65 1.78 -13.10 -16.63
CA SER A 65 0.69 -13.31 -17.61
C SER A 65 0.63 -14.76 -18.09
N GLU A 66 1.78 -15.40 -18.37
CA GLU A 66 1.85 -16.82 -18.69
C GLU A 66 1.33 -17.69 -17.54
N LEU A 67 1.79 -17.44 -16.31
CA LEU A 67 1.35 -18.16 -15.11
C LEU A 67 -0.14 -17.99 -14.83
N ALA A 68 -0.70 -16.83 -15.15
CA ALA A 68 -2.13 -16.55 -15.04
C ALA A 68 -2.98 -17.33 -16.07
N GLY A 69 -2.36 -17.96 -17.06
CA GLY A 69 -3.04 -18.74 -18.10
C GLY A 69 -2.91 -18.17 -19.52
N GLY A 70 -2.18 -17.07 -19.70
CA GLY A 70 -1.90 -16.46 -21.01
C GLY A 70 -3.11 -15.81 -21.70
N GLY A 71 -4.20 -15.56 -20.96
CA GLY A 71 -5.40 -14.95 -21.50
C GLY A 71 -5.33 -13.42 -21.63
N ASP A 72 -6.05 -12.85 -22.61
CA ASP A 72 -6.12 -11.39 -22.82
C ASP A 72 -6.60 -10.65 -21.56
N MET A 73 -7.59 -11.21 -20.87
CA MET A 73 -8.18 -10.56 -19.70
C MET A 73 -7.23 -10.55 -18.51
N GLU A 74 -6.53 -11.64 -18.27
CA GLU A 74 -5.52 -11.79 -17.23
C GLU A 74 -4.37 -10.80 -17.46
N ALA A 75 -3.86 -10.73 -18.69
CA ALA A 75 -2.79 -9.82 -19.06
C ALA A 75 -3.20 -8.36 -18.92
N ARG A 76 -4.42 -7.98 -19.33
CA ARG A 76 -4.96 -6.62 -19.15
C ARG A 76 -5.10 -6.25 -17.69
N PHE A 77 -5.61 -7.15 -16.86
CA PHE A 77 -5.70 -6.95 -15.41
C PHE A 77 -4.31 -6.77 -14.78
N LEU A 78 -3.38 -7.67 -15.06
CA LEU A 78 -2.02 -7.64 -14.50
C LEU A 78 -1.22 -6.41 -14.92
N SER A 79 -1.54 -5.77 -16.04
CA SER A 79 -0.92 -4.49 -16.42
C SER A 79 -1.25 -3.35 -15.46
N MET A 80 -2.36 -3.45 -14.72
CA MET A 80 -2.91 -2.40 -13.86
C MET A 80 -3.01 -1.03 -14.55
N TYR A 81 -3.12 -1.00 -15.89
CA TYR A 81 -3.30 0.24 -16.63
C TYR A 81 -4.79 0.57 -16.76
N CYS A 82 -5.19 1.71 -16.21
CA CYS A 82 -6.58 2.15 -16.12
C CYS A 82 -7.53 1.10 -15.50
N PRO A 83 -7.25 0.59 -14.28
CA PRO A 83 -8.16 -0.31 -13.57
C PRO A 83 -9.47 0.40 -13.18
N PRO A 84 -10.49 -0.30 -12.70
CA PRO A 84 -11.62 0.35 -12.04
C PRO A 84 -11.17 1.17 -10.84
N PRO A 85 -11.87 2.26 -10.48
CA PRO A 85 -11.54 3.03 -9.30
C PRO A 85 -11.74 2.21 -8.04
N TYR A 86 -10.87 2.43 -7.05
CA TYR A 86 -11.02 1.90 -5.71
C TYR A 86 -10.50 2.88 -4.66
N MET A 87 -11.05 2.82 -3.46
CA MET A 87 -10.78 3.80 -2.41
C MET A 87 -10.49 3.09 -1.11
N SER A 88 -9.45 3.54 -0.44
CA SER A 88 -9.07 3.09 0.90
C SER A 88 -8.88 4.31 1.80
N SER A 89 -8.86 4.10 3.11
CA SER A 89 -8.46 5.14 4.06
C SER A 89 -7.15 4.73 4.73
N CYS A 90 -6.32 5.70 5.02
CA CYS A 90 -4.99 5.44 5.57
C CYS A 90 -4.54 6.61 6.45
N SER A 91 -3.67 6.28 7.42
CA SER A 91 -2.84 7.25 8.13
C SER A 91 -1.40 6.76 8.03
N GLN A 92 -0.46 7.62 7.71
CA GLN A 92 0.93 7.21 7.55
C GLN A 92 1.90 8.28 8.04
N MET A 93 3.05 7.83 8.57
CA MET A 93 4.10 8.68 9.10
C MET A 93 5.47 8.06 8.84
N ALA A 94 6.39 8.85 8.29
CA ALA A 94 7.82 8.57 8.31
C ALA A 94 8.41 9.22 9.58
N TRP A 95 9.17 8.46 10.34
CA TRP A 95 9.87 8.93 11.53
C TRP A 95 11.37 8.81 11.29
N SER A 96 12.09 9.93 11.46
CA SER A 96 13.53 10.01 11.21
C SER A 96 14.19 10.93 12.24
N HIS A 97 14.34 10.38 13.45
CA HIS A 97 15.07 10.97 14.57
C HIS A 97 16.08 9.96 15.09
N ASP A 98 16.06 9.62 16.38
CA ASP A 98 16.95 8.60 16.96
C ASP A 98 16.68 7.20 16.39
N GLU A 99 15.41 6.95 15.97
CA GLU A 99 14.98 5.74 15.29
C GLU A 99 14.45 6.10 13.90
N VAL A 100 14.62 5.22 12.92
CA VAL A 100 14.17 5.43 11.53
C VAL A 100 13.17 4.35 11.15
N PHE A 101 11.89 4.73 11.03
CA PHE A 101 10.81 3.80 10.67
C PHE A 101 9.66 4.50 9.95
N LEU A 102 8.97 3.74 9.09
CA LEU A 102 7.71 4.15 8.47
C LEU A 102 6.58 3.38 9.13
N ILE A 103 5.53 4.08 9.58
CA ILE A 103 4.34 3.46 10.18
C ILE A 103 3.08 3.89 9.45
N ARG A 104 2.14 2.95 9.29
CA ARG A 104 0.86 3.23 8.66
C ARG A 104 -0.28 2.39 9.22
N ASN A 105 -1.51 2.93 9.15
CA ASN A 105 -2.77 2.19 9.21
C ASN A 105 -3.35 2.04 7.81
N TYR A 106 -3.82 0.84 7.49
CA TYR A 106 -4.57 0.57 6.28
C TYR A 106 -6.03 0.28 6.62
N ASP A 107 -6.92 1.20 6.25
CA ASP A 107 -8.34 1.08 6.49
C ASP A 107 -9.05 0.72 5.18
N TYR A 108 -9.71 -0.41 5.17
CA TYR A 108 -10.39 -0.94 4.00
C TYR A 108 -11.50 -1.92 4.40
N SER A 109 -12.17 -2.48 3.39
CA SER A 109 -13.12 -3.56 3.59
C SER A 109 -12.41 -4.88 3.89
N PRO A 110 -12.68 -5.55 5.02
CA PRO A 110 -12.08 -6.85 5.34
C PRO A 110 -12.41 -7.96 4.34
N VAL A 111 -13.53 -7.86 3.61
CA VAL A 111 -13.93 -8.87 2.61
C VAL A 111 -13.26 -8.67 1.25
N LEU A 112 -12.72 -7.48 0.99
CA LEU A 112 -12.00 -7.16 -0.25
C LEU A 112 -10.49 -7.22 -0.07
N PHE A 113 -9.99 -7.44 1.13
CA PHE A 113 -8.56 -7.49 1.42
C PHE A 113 -7.95 -8.81 0.95
N GLU A 114 -6.89 -8.74 0.16
CA GLU A 114 -6.19 -9.91 -0.35
C GLU A 114 -5.56 -10.75 0.78
N GLY A 115 -5.04 -10.08 1.81
CA GLY A 115 -4.51 -10.73 3.01
C GLY A 115 -3.20 -11.48 2.77
N ILE A 116 -2.36 -11.00 1.87
CA ILE A 116 -1.09 -11.61 1.51
C ILE A 116 0.06 -10.67 1.83
N MET A 117 1.03 -11.14 2.62
CA MET A 117 2.35 -10.54 2.76
C MET A 117 3.32 -11.32 1.88
N LEU A 118 3.96 -10.64 0.93
CA LEU A 118 4.90 -11.25 0.00
C LEU A 118 6.35 -10.91 0.37
N TYR A 119 7.22 -11.92 0.36
CA TYR A 119 8.65 -11.77 0.16
C TYR A 119 8.96 -12.19 -1.28
N THR A 120 9.51 -11.28 -2.05
CA THR A 120 9.89 -11.48 -3.46
C THR A 120 11.32 -11.02 -3.69
N ASN A 121 11.96 -11.53 -4.75
CA ASN A 121 13.25 -11.05 -5.24
C ASN A 121 13.18 -11.04 -6.78
N TYR A 122 12.28 -10.24 -7.32
CA TYR A 122 12.03 -10.18 -8.75
C TYR A 122 13.15 -9.40 -9.47
N LEU A 123 13.33 -8.13 -9.15
CA LEU A 123 14.49 -7.32 -9.55
C LEU A 123 15.37 -7.03 -8.32
N LYS A 124 14.74 -6.96 -7.15
CA LYS A 124 15.35 -6.66 -5.85
C LYS A 124 14.55 -7.37 -4.75
N PRO A 125 15.16 -7.76 -3.62
CA PRO A 125 14.40 -8.30 -2.50
C PRO A 125 13.43 -7.26 -1.92
N VAL A 126 12.14 -7.61 -1.83
CA VAL A 126 11.06 -6.77 -1.29
C VAL A 126 10.19 -7.58 -0.35
N ILE A 127 9.82 -6.99 0.80
CA ILE A 127 8.75 -7.46 1.69
C ILE A 127 7.65 -6.42 1.69
N GLY A 128 6.39 -6.83 1.45
CA GLY A 128 5.26 -5.89 1.46
C GLY A 128 3.90 -6.58 1.46
N LEU A 129 2.86 -5.79 1.70
CA LEU A 129 1.46 -6.23 1.63
C LEU A 129 0.97 -6.16 0.20
N SER A 130 0.59 -7.34 -0.34
CA SER A 130 0.14 -7.49 -1.72
C SER A 130 -1.25 -6.90 -1.95
N ASP A 131 -1.45 -6.38 -3.15
CA ASP A 131 -2.74 -6.04 -3.71
C ASP A 131 -2.73 -6.24 -5.24
N CYS A 132 -3.88 -6.60 -5.79
CA CYS A 132 -4.01 -6.91 -7.22
C CYS A 132 -3.01 -7.99 -7.68
N SER A 133 -2.79 -9.01 -6.85
CA SER A 133 -1.97 -10.21 -7.07
C SER A 133 -0.45 -10.01 -7.08
N TRP A 134 0.08 -8.87 -7.49
CA TRP A 134 1.52 -8.60 -7.52
C TRP A 134 1.92 -7.14 -7.25
N GLY A 135 0.95 -6.23 -7.20
CA GLY A 135 1.16 -4.88 -6.69
C GLY A 135 1.38 -4.87 -5.18
N LEU A 136 1.70 -3.72 -4.60
CA LEU A 136 1.92 -3.54 -3.16
C LEU A 136 1.14 -2.33 -2.63
N LEU A 137 0.52 -2.50 -1.46
CA LEU A 137 -0.09 -1.41 -0.69
C LEU A 137 0.97 -0.60 0.04
N ASP A 138 1.96 -1.30 0.55
CA ASP A 138 3.13 -0.81 1.28
C ASP A 138 4.22 -1.89 1.27
N GLY A 139 5.45 -1.50 1.52
CA GLY A 139 6.56 -2.42 1.54
C GLY A 139 7.89 -1.73 1.84
N MET A 140 8.91 -2.56 1.98
CA MET A 140 10.30 -2.16 2.11
C MET A 140 11.17 -3.05 1.23
N ASN A 141 12.21 -2.50 0.61
CA ASN A 141 13.23 -3.30 -0.08
C ASN A 141 14.48 -3.54 0.77
N ALA A 142 15.38 -4.40 0.28
CA ALA A 142 16.59 -4.75 1.01
C ALA A 142 17.56 -3.57 1.18
N ASP A 143 17.49 -2.53 0.36
CA ASP A 143 18.30 -1.32 0.52
C ASP A 143 17.79 -0.45 1.69
N GLY A 144 16.56 -0.69 2.16
CA GLY A 144 15.91 0.04 3.24
C GLY A 144 15.07 1.21 2.77
N LEU A 145 14.70 1.23 1.50
CA LEU A 145 13.66 2.13 1.04
C LEU A 145 12.29 1.52 1.40
N ALA A 146 11.49 2.24 2.17
CA ALA A 146 10.09 1.91 2.44
C ALA A 146 9.16 2.88 1.71
N ALA A 147 8.03 2.36 1.23
CA ALA A 147 6.99 3.14 0.56
C ALA A 147 5.61 2.68 1.01
N SER A 148 4.70 3.62 1.19
CA SER A 148 3.29 3.34 1.48
C SER A 148 2.36 4.30 0.77
N LEU A 149 1.17 3.82 0.40
CA LEU A 149 0.15 4.61 -0.26
C LEU A 149 -0.96 5.06 0.69
N ALA A 150 -1.52 6.24 0.44
CA ALA A 150 -2.83 6.65 0.92
C ALA A 150 -3.63 7.24 -0.24
N PHE A 151 -4.93 6.94 -0.32
CA PHE A 151 -5.80 7.58 -1.31
C PHE A 151 -5.84 9.09 -1.09
N GLY A 152 -5.71 9.87 -2.15
CA GLY A 152 -5.56 11.33 -2.10
C GLY A 152 -6.87 12.11 -1.90
N GLY A 153 -8.00 11.45 -1.64
CA GLY A 153 -9.27 12.09 -1.29
C GLY A 153 -9.99 12.79 -2.44
N ARG A 154 -9.67 12.45 -3.70
CA ARG A 154 -10.27 13.07 -4.89
C ARG A 154 -10.97 12.03 -5.76
N ASN A 155 -12.25 12.23 -6.03
CA ASN A 155 -13.02 11.36 -6.92
C ASN A 155 -12.71 11.67 -8.40
N ILE A 156 -11.51 11.32 -8.83
CA ILE A 156 -11.02 11.55 -10.18
C ILE A 156 -10.24 10.34 -10.68
N CYS A 157 -10.46 9.98 -11.94
CA CYS A 157 -9.73 8.95 -12.66
C CYS A 157 -9.22 9.51 -13.99
N GLY A 158 -8.10 8.99 -14.46
CA GLY A 158 -7.52 9.33 -15.76
C GLY A 158 -6.66 8.19 -16.30
N GLU A 159 -5.95 8.44 -17.40
CA GLU A 159 -5.03 7.45 -17.94
C GLU A 159 -3.79 7.33 -17.08
N GLY A 160 -3.51 6.13 -16.59
CA GLY A 160 -2.38 5.87 -15.72
C GLY A 160 -2.44 4.48 -15.10
N PHE A 161 -1.46 4.18 -14.28
CA PHE A 161 -1.35 2.89 -13.60
C PHE A 161 -2.03 2.92 -12.22
N GLY A 162 -2.55 1.77 -11.81
CA GLY A 162 -2.97 1.55 -10.43
C GLY A 162 -1.78 1.68 -9.48
N ILE A 163 -1.99 2.40 -8.40
CA ILE A 163 -0.91 2.74 -7.45
C ILE A 163 -0.20 1.51 -6.85
N PRO A 164 -0.82 0.32 -6.63
CA PRO A 164 -0.08 -0.83 -6.13
C PRO A 164 1.05 -1.28 -7.06
N LEU A 165 0.89 -1.15 -8.38
CA LEU A 165 1.96 -1.45 -9.32
C LEU A 165 3.08 -0.40 -9.27
N ILE A 166 2.71 0.87 -9.11
CA ILE A 166 3.69 1.96 -8.98
C ILE A 166 4.54 1.76 -7.71
N ILE A 167 3.93 1.41 -6.57
CA ILE A 167 4.66 1.09 -5.32
C ILE A 167 5.59 -0.11 -5.53
N ARG A 168 5.10 -1.17 -6.19
CA ARG A 168 5.94 -2.32 -6.55
C ARG A 168 7.16 -1.88 -7.35
N TYR A 169 6.95 -1.12 -8.41
CA TYR A 169 8.04 -0.66 -9.29
C TYR A 169 9.08 0.18 -8.56
N VAL A 170 8.64 1.13 -7.73
CA VAL A 170 9.52 1.96 -6.91
C VAL A 170 10.40 1.09 -6.00
N LEU A 171 9.79 0.12 -5.30
CA LEU A 171 10.54 -0.76 -4.39
C LEU A 171 11.48 -1.74 -5.11
N GLU A 172 11.15 -2.14 -6.33
CA GLU A 172 11.98 -3.05 -7.13
C GLU A 172 13.17 -2.32 -7.81
N THR A 173 13.10 -0.99 -8.03
CA THR A 173 14.07 -0.28 -8.88
C THR A 173 14.83 0.84 -8.16
N CYS A 174 14.32 1.38 -7.05
CA CYS A 174 14.92 2.50 -6.33
C CYS A 174 15.67 2.02 -5.08
N ALA A 175 16.70 2.77 -4.68
CA ALA A 175 17.44 2.53 -3.44
C ALA A 175 17.24 3.66 -2.42
N SER A 176 16.86 4.85 -2.88
CA SER A 176 16.74 6.06 -2.06
C SER A 176 15.40 6.76 -2.28
N THR A 177 15.08 7.68 -1.38
CA THR A 177 13.91 8.56 -1.51
C THR A 177 14.01 9.42 -2.77
N ASP A 178 15.19 9.92 -3.12
CA ASP A 178 15.39 10.73 -4.32
C ASP A 178 15.14 9.94 -5.60
N ASP A 179 15.64 8.69 -5.70
CA ASP A 179 15.34 7.80 -6.83
C ASP A 179 13.83 7.57 -6.97
N ALA A 180 13.17 7.32 -5.83
CA ALA A 180 11.73 7.07 -5.79
C ALA A 180 10.91 8.28 -6.22
N ILE A 181 11.31 9.50 -5.82
CA ILE A 181 10.68 10.75 -6.27
C ILE A 181 10.76 10.89 -7.79
N ILE A 182 11.93 10.64 -8.40
CA ILE A 182 12.11 10.69 -9.86
C ILE A 182 11.14 9.73 -10.56
N LYS A 183 11.01 8.49 -10.08
CA LYS A 183 10.08 7.51 -10.66
C LYS A 183 8.61 7.93 -10.46
N LEU A 184 8.22 8.31 -9.24
CA LEU A 184 6.84 8.71 -8.93
C LEU A 184 6.39 9.94 -9.72
N THR A 185 7.28 10.87 -9.99
CA THR A 185 6.95 12.09 -10.75
C THR A 185 6.91 11.87 -12.26
N SER A 186 7.42 10.74 -12.76
CA SER A 186 7.44 10.41 -14.19
C SER A 186 6.32 9.45 -14.61
N ILE A 187 5.75 8.67 -13.69
CA ILE A 187 4.76 7.63 -13.99
C ILE A 187 3.34 8.17 -13.81
N PRO A 188 2.46 8.06 -14.82
CA PRO A 188 1.08 8.52 -14.68
C PRO A 188 0.29 7.63 -13.70
N SER A 189 -0.34 8.26 -12.71
CA SER A 189 -1.23 7.60 -11.76
C SER A 189 -2.68 7.64 -12.26
N HIS A 190 -3.39 6.52 -12.15
CA HIS A 190 -4.80 6.43 -12.56
C HIS A 190 -5.75 7.25 -11.68
N MET A 191 -5.43 7.40 -10.41
CA MET A 191 -6.21 8.15 -9.41
C MET A 191 -5.28 9.04 -8.58
N SER A 192 -5.85 9.84 -7.67
CA SER A 192 -5.06 10.65 -6.74
C SER A 192 -4.56 9.80 -5.55
N TYR A 193 -3.25 9.87 -5.26
CA TYR A 193 -2.63 9.18 -4.13
C TYR A 193 -1.53 10.03 -3.49
N ASN A 194 -1.31 9.77 -2.19
CA ASN A 194 -0.20 10.29 -1.41
C ASN A 194 0.74 9.11 -1.15
N VAL A 195 1.94 9.16 -1.70
CA VAL A 195 2.97 8.13 -1.49
C VAL A 195 3.99 8.66 -0.51
N THR A 196 4.03 8.08 0.70
CA THR A 196 5.04 8.41 1.71
C THR A 196 6.23 7.47 1.56
N LEU A 197 7.41 8.04 1.50
CA LEU A 197 8.71 7.41 1.31
C LEU A 197 9.60 7.64 2.53
N LEU A 198 10.45 6.67 2.85
CA LEU A 198 11.51 6.79 3.84
C LEU A 198 12.66 5.85 3.45
N ASP A 199 13.91 6.33 3.48
CA ASP A 199 15.10 5.52 3.18
C ASP A 199 16.03 5.30 4.38
N ALA A 200 17.12 4.55 4.15
CA ALA A 200 18.07 4.17 5.18
C ALA A 200 18.89 5.35 5.74
N ASP A 201 19.00 6.44 5.00
CA ASP A 201 19.68 7.67 5.44
C ASP A 201 18.72 8.57 6.24
N GLY A 202 17.45 8.17 6.39
CA GLY A 202 16.41 8.92 7.08
C GLY A 202 15.79 10.04 6.23
N ASN A 203 16.07 10.08 4.92
CA ASN A 203 15.41 11.00 4.02
C ASN A 203 13.97 10.53 3.78
N TYR A 204 13.03 11.45 3.80
CA TYR A 204 11.63 11.17 3.58
C TYR A 204 10.96 12.22 2.69
N ALA A 205 9.89 11.81 2.04
CA ALA A 205 8.99 12.71 1.31
C ALA A 205 7.60 12.07 1.22
N THR A 206 6.58 12.91 1.04
CA THR A 206 5.27 12.47 0.56
C THR A 206 5.04 13.05 -0.83
N VAL A 207 4.91 12.20 -1.83
CA VAL A 207 4.65 12.60 -3.22
C VAL A 207 3.15 12.50 -3.49
N PHE A 208 2.54 13.63 -3.84
CA PHE A 208 1.15 13.68 -4.29
C PHE A 208 1.10 13.42 -5.79
N VAL A 209 0.44 12.36 -6.20
CA VAL A 209 0.22 12.00 -7.60
C VAL A 209 -1.26 12.07 -7.93
N ALA A 210 -1.60 12.48 -9.15
CA ALA A 210 -2.97 12.56 -9.64
C ALA A 210 -2.99 12.53 -11.17
N PRO A 211 -4.10 12.07 -11.81
CA PRO A 211 -4.14 11.99 -13.28
C PRO A 211 -4.30 13.35 -13.97
N ASP A 212 -4.75 14.37 -13.26
CA ASP A 212 -5.15 15.68 -13.81
C ASP A 212 -4.24 16.84 -13.37
N LYS A 213 -3.24 16.57 -12.54
CA LYS A 213 -2.30 17.58 -12.01
C LYS A 213 -0.87 17.04 -12.08
N PRO A 214 0.12 17.93 -12.26
CA PRO A 214 1.51 17.54 -12.07
C PRO A 214 1.74 16.99 -10.66
N PRO A 215 2.62 16.01 -10.49
CA PRO A 215 3.01 15.52 -9.17
C PRO A 215 3.60 16.64 -8.30
N ILE A 216 3.30 16.59 -6.99
CA ILE A 216 3.83 17.54 -6.01
C ILE A 216 4.69 16.76 -5.02
N VAL A 217 5.95 17.15 -4.88
CA VAL A 217 6.84 16.61 -3.85
C VAL A 217 6.68 17.46 -2.60
N ASN A 218 6.10 16.86 -1.57
CA ASN A 218 5.93 17.46 -0.26
C ASN A 218 6.92 16.82 0.71
N HIS A 219 7.78 17.63 1.33
CA HIS A 219 8.72 17.17 2.36
C HIS A 219 8.07 16.98 3.74
N ALA A 220 6.77 16.66 3.77
CA ALA A 220 6.07 16.26 4.98
C ALA A 220 6.28 14.76 5.26
N ALA A 221 6.50 14.43 6.53
CA ALA A 221 6.66 13.05 6.99
C ALA A 221 5.31 12.33 7.18
N ILE A 222 4.18 13.02 7.03
CA ILE A 222 2.85 12.52 7.38
C ILE A 222 1.87 12.69 6.23
N ALA A 223 0.94 11.76 6.10
CA ALA A 223 -0.18 11.89 5.17
C ALA A 223 -1.41 11.12 5.65
N THR A 224 -2.57 11.62 5.26
CA THR A 224 -3.87 10.96 5.36
C THR A 224 -4.56 11.01 3.99
N ASN A 225 -5.88 11.09 3.93
CA ASN A 225 -6.64 10.99 2.70
C ASN A 225 -7.09 12.35 2.15
N HIS A 226 -6.17 13.27 2.01
CA HIS A 226 -6.33 14.51 1.24
C HIS A 226 -4.97 14.99 0.75
N GLN A 227 -4.97 15.82 -0.27
CA GLN A 227 -3.79 16.52 -0.77
C GLN A 227 -3.81 17.95 -0.21
N GLU A 228 -3.53 18.97 -1.02
CA GLU A 228 -3.50 20.36 -0.56
C GLU A 228 -4.86 20.87 -0.06
N ASN A 229 -5.95 20.39 -0.68
CA ASN A 229 -7.32 20.79 -0.36
C ASN A 229 -8.22 19.58 -0.14
N ILE A 230 -9.37 19.82 0.51
CA ILE A 230 -10.44 18.85 0.59
C ILE A 230 -11.34 19.02 -0.63
N ASP A 231 -11.15 18.17 -1.61
CA ASP A 231 -11.92 18.22 -2.86
C ASP A 231 -13.21 17.35 -2.80
N TRP A 232 -13.33 16.51 -1.78
CA TRP A 232 -14.49 15.61 -1.61
C TRP A 232 -14.97 15.57 -0.15
N PRO A 233 -15.84 16.51 0.27
CA PRO A 233 -16.29 16.65 1.67
C PRO A 233 -16.95 15.39 2.25
N TYR A 234 -17.77 14.68 1.46
CA TYR A 234 -18.39 13.44 1.90
C TYR A 234 -17.35 12.37 2.31
N TYR A 235 -16.28 12.25 1.55
CA TYR A 235 -15.19 11.32 1.84
C TYR A 235 -14.38 11.78 3.06
N GLU A 236 -14.20 13.08 3.23
CA GLU A 236 -13.59 13.67 4.43
C GLU A 236 -14.35 13.27 5.70
N ASP A 237 -15.67 13.48 5.71
CA ASP A 237 -16.53 13.16 6.86
C ASP A 237 -16.48 11.63 7.17
N MET A 238 -16.47 10.80 6.13
CA MET A 238 -16.41 9.35 6.29
C MET A 238 -15.08 8.86 6.90
N THR A 239 -13.97 9.52 6.55
CA THR A 239 -12.62 9.08 6.90
C THR A 239 -11.99 9.91 8.01
N ALA A 240 -12.61 11.02 8.44
CA ALA A 240 -12.06 11.96 9.42
C ALA A 240 -10.61 12.40 9.09
N THR A 241 -10.32 12.63 7.81
CA THR A 241 -8.95 12.83 7.33
C THR A 241 -8.26 14.05 7.97
N ARG A 242 -9.00 15.16 8.24
CA ARG A 242 -8.46 16.35 8.93
C ARG A 242 -8.15 16.09 10.39
N GLU A 243 -9.02 15.38 11.10
CA GLU A 243 -8.78 15.02 12.49
C GLU A 243 -7.53 14.16 12.62
N ARG A 244 -7.39 13.15 11.72
CA ARG A 244 -6.25 12.25 11.72
C ARG A 244 -4.93 12.96 11.38
N ILE A 245 -4.92 13.88 10.40
CA ILE A 245 -3.69 14.61 10.08
C ILE A 245 -3.29 15.52 11.22
N SER A 246 -4.23 16.20 11.89
CA SER A 246 -3.94 17.06 13.04
C SER A 246 -3.32 16.27 14.21
N VAL A 247 -3.79 15.03 14.43
CA VAL A 247 -3.18 14.14 15.44
C VAL A 247 -1.76 13.74 15.04
N LEU A 248 -1.51 13.42 13.76
CA LEU A 248 -0.18 13.09 13.27
C LEU A 248 0.79 14.28 13.36
N GLU A 249 0.33 15.50 13.07
CA GLU A 249 1.11 16.74 13.24
C GLU A 249 1.54 16.92 14.71
N ASN A 250 0.64 16.67 15.65
CA ASN A 250 0.96 16.74 17.07
C ASN A 250 2.02 15.71 17.47
N TYR A 251 1.96 14.47 16.93
CA TYR A 251 2.95 13.45 17.22
C TYR A 251 4.31 13.77 16.59
N GLN A 252 4.32 14.26 15.36
CA GLN A 252 5.56 14.66 14.66
C GLN A 252 6.35 15.73 15.43
N ASN A 253 5.67 16.63 16.13
CA ASN A 253 6.29 17.69 16.94
C ASN A 253 6.83 17.19 18.30
N GLN A 254 6.57 15.94 18.68
CA GLN A 254 6.99 15.36 19.96
C GLN A 254 8.25 14.49 19.74
N ILE A 255 9.41 15.12 19.61
CA ILE A 255 10.69 14.46 19.26
C ILE A 255 11.16 13.37 20.26
N GLN A 256 10.55 13.23 21.42
CA GLN A 256 10.86 12.20 22.42
C GLN A 256 10.05 10.89 22.20
N GLU A 257 9.24 10.82 21.15
CA GLU A 257 8.48 9.62 20.85
C GLU A 257 9.42 8.48 20.38
N THR A 258 9.09 7.26 20.83
CA THR A 258 9.77 6.04 20.39
C THR A 258 8.90 5.27 19.40
N LYS A 259 9.49 4.32 18.67
CA LYS A 259 8.73 3.45 17.76
C LYS A 259 7.63 2.66 18.47
N GLU A 260 7.85 2.24 19.72
CA GLU A 260 6.83 1.55 20.53
C GLU A 260 5.70 2.48 20.95
N SER A 261 6.03 3.71 21.35
CA SER A 261 5.04 4.70 21.74
C SER A 261 4.15 5.11 20.57
N LEU A 262 4.75 5.45 19.43
CA LEU A 262 4.02 5.79 18.21
C LEU A 262 3.21 4.60 17.70
N THR A 263 3.75 3.38 17.75
CA THR A 263 2.99 2.18 17.38
C THR A 263 1.73 2.04 18.23
N ARG A 264 1.81 2.21 19.56
CA ARG A 264 0.62 2.19 20.42
C ARG A 264 -0.39 3.28 20.06
N LYS A 265 0.06 4.50 19.77
CA LYS A 265 -0.81 5.62 19.36
C LYS A 265 -1.55 5.33 18.04
N PHE A 266 -0.90 4.65 17.09
CA PHE A 266 -1.54 4.21 15.84
C PHE A 266 -2.61 3.14 16.05
N LEU A 267 -2.63 2.44 17.18
CA LEU A 267 -3.65 1.43 17.54
C LEU A 267 -4.90 2.03 18.20
N HIS A 268 -5.00 3.35 18.29
CA HIS A 268 -6.13 4.03 18.91
C HIS A 268 -6.81 5.05 17.98
N PRO A 269 -8.12 5.28 18.14
CA PRO A 269 -8.81 6.37 17.45
C PRO A 269 -8.13 7.73 17.72
N PRO A 270 -8.19 8.67 16.78
CA PRO A 270 -8.87 8.59 15.50
C PRO A 270 -8.07 7.84 14.40
N LEU A 271 -6.80 7.47 14.64
CA LEU A 271 -5.96 6.82 13.64
C LEU A 271 -6.41 5.38 13.35
N TYR A 272 -6.89 4.64 14.36
CA TYR A 272 -7.41 3.28 14.22
C TYR A 272 -8.93 3.27 14.14
N SER A 273 -9.47 2.75 13.04
CA SER A 273 -10.91 2.66 12.79
C SER A 273 -11.47 1.27 13.11
N TYR A 274 -12.52 1.22 13.95
CA TYR A 274 -13.23 -0.02 14.32
C TYR A 274 -14.58 -0.18 13.61
N ASN A 275 -14.81 0.48 12.48
CA ASN A 275 -16.10 0.53 11.78
C ASN A 275 -16.45 -0.77 11.02
N TYR A 276 -15.99 -1.93 11.50
CA TYR A 276 -16.19 -3.23 10.85
C TYR A 276 -17.66 -3.61 10.64
N GLN A 277 -18.57 -3.07 11.46
CA GLN A 277 -20.02 -3.26 11.27
C GLN A 277 -20.52 -2.59 9.96
N LYS A 278 -19.79 -1.58 9.48
CA LYS A 278 -20.04 -0.93 8.18
C LYS A 278 -19.19 -1.54 7.07
N ASN A 279 -18.61 -2.72 7.31
CA ASN A 279 -17.67 -3.40 6.41
C ASN A 279 -16.45 -2.55 6.03
N PHE A 280 -15.97 -1.73 6.96
CA PHE A 280 -14.81 -0.84 6.79
C PHE A 280 -14.09 -0.66 8.13
N GLY A 281 -12.75 -0.58 8.13
CA GLY A 281 -11.96 -0.34 9.34
C GLY A 281 -10.49 -0.65 9.12
N THR A 282 -9.67 -0.43 10.16
CA THR A 282 -8.23 -0.68 10.09
C THR A 282 -7.97 -2.19 10.06
N LEU A 283 -7.40 -2.67 8.98
CA LEU A 283 -7.10 -4.09 8.77
C LEU A 283 -5.77 -4.49 9.42
N TYR A 284 -4.81 -3.57 9.39
CA TYR A 284 -3.52 -3.73 10.07
C TYR A 284 -2.86 -2.36 10.30
N THR A 285 -2.00 -2.31 11.30
CA THR A 285 -0.97 -1.29 11.46
C THR A 285 0.36 -1.92 11.04
N ALA A 286 1.03 -1.36 10.02
CA ALA A 286 2.35 -1.80 9.59
C ALA A 286 3.41 -0.81 10.06
N ARG A 287 4.53 -1.33 10.61
CA ARG A 287 5.73 -0.57 10.91
C ARG A 287 6.93 -1.22 10.22
N TYR A 288 7.64 -0.45 9.45
CA TYR A 288 8.86 -0.80 8.75
C TYR A 288 10.05 -0.21 9.50
N ASP A 289 10.77 -1.04 10.25
CA ASP A 289 11.98 -0.66 10.96
C ASP A 289 13.15 -0.71 9.96
N ILE A 290 13.58 0.48 9.51
CA ILE A 290 14.41 0.62 8.30
C ILE A 290 15.80 0.00 8.49
N HIS A 291 16.47 0.27 9.60
CA HIS A 291 17.83 -0.22 9.85
C HIS A 291 17.86 -1.72 10.17
N GLU A 292 16.85 -2.22 10.88
CA GLU A 292 16.71 -3.62 11.22
C GLU A 292 16.26 -4.47 10.05
N ARG A 293 15.73 -3.84 8.98
CA ARG A 293 15.11 -4.54 7.83
C ARG A 293 13.96 -5.44 8.25
N GLU A 294 13.11 -4.93 9.17
CA GLU A 294 11.99 -5.66 9.75
C GLU A 294 10.65 -5.00 9.39
N LEU A 295 9.65 -5.83 9.15
CA LEU A 295 8.24 -5.46 9.03
C LEU A 295 7.48 -6.02 10.21
N HIS A 296 6.84 -5.14 10.97
CA HIS A 296 5.95 -5.48 12.06
C HIS A 296 4.51 -5.16 11.68
N LEU A 297 3.62 -6.15 11.70
CA LEU A 297 2.18 -5.93 11.71
C LEU A 297 1.66 -6.08 13.13
N VAL A 298 0.87 -5.11 13.58
CA VAL A 298 0.36 -5.08 14.94
C VAL A 298 -1.14 -4.75 14.98
N TRP A 299 -1.82 -5.23 16.02
CA TRP A 299 -3.24 -5.04 16.28
C TRP A 299 -3.48 -4.70 17.76
N PRO A 300 -4.63 -4.08 18.12
CA PRO A 300 -4.91 -3.61 19.48
C PRO A 300 -4.96 -4.69 20.55
N ASP A 301 -5.13 -5.97 20.19
CA ASP A 301 -5.19 -7.13 21.11
C ASP A 301 -3.80 -7.75 21.39
N ASP A 302 -2.75 -6.95 21.29
CA ASP A 302 -1.34 -7.37 21.42
C ASP A 302 -0.89 -8.42 20.39
N LYS A 303 -1.71 -8.71 19.39
CA LYS A 303 -1.33 -9.60 18.32
C LYS A 303 -0.29 -8.95 17.42
N LYS A 304 0.76 -9.70 17.13
CA LYS A 304 1.90 -9.23 16.33
C LYS A 304 2.32 -10.28 15.33
N LEU A 305 2.80 -9.81 14.19
CA LEU A 305 3.50 -10.62 13.21
C LEU A 305 4.75 -9.85 12.78
N MET A 306 5.91 -10.44 12.91
CA MET A 306 7.17 -9.86 12.48
C MET A 306 7.79 -10.71 11.38
N GLN A 307 8.31 -10.06 10.34
CA GLN A 307 9.08 -10.66 9.27
C GLN A 307 10.32 -9.81 8.97
N SER A 308 11.39 -10.44 8.51
CA SER A 308 12.60 -9.73 8.11
C SER A 308 13.22 -10.36 6.85
N PHE A 309 14.08 -9.61 6.16
CA PHE A 309 14.81 -10.16 5.02
C PHE A 309 15.71 -11.34 5.39
N ALA A 310 16.31 -11.29 6.58
CA ALA A 310 17.20 -12.34 7.07
C ALA A 310 16.45 -13.63 7.49
N ASN A 311 15.19 -13.51 7.89
CA ASN A 311 14.44 -14.63 8.48
C ASN A 311 12.94 -14.54 8.17
N PHE A 312 12.61 -14.50 6.87
CA PHE A 312 11.21 -14.57 6.45
C PHE A 312 10.66 -15.97 6.63
N LYS A 313 9.54 -16.11 7.35
CA LYS A 313 8.88 -17.39 7.61
C LYS A 313 7.49 -17.41 7.01
N GLU A 314 7.24 -18.38 6.14
CA GLU A 314 5.90 -18.64 5.65
C GLU A 314 4.99 -19.03 6.82
N SER A 315 3.85 -18.39 6.88
CA SER A 315 2.89 -18.60 7.97
C SER A 315 1.50 -18.13 7.54
N LYS A 316 0.51 -18.52 8.31
CA LYS A 316 -0.86 -18.01 8.21
C LYS A 316 -1.36 -17.65 9.59
N ILE A 317 -1.84 -16.43 9.75
CA ILE A 317 -2.44 -15.98 10.99
C ILE A 317 -3.90 -15.59 10.80
N LEU A 318 -4.68 -15.76 11.85
CA LEU A 318 -6.05 -15.27 11.93
C LEU A 318 -6.11 -14.14 12.95
N VAL A 319 -6.67 -13.02 12.55
CA VAL A 319 -6.85 -11.84 13.39
C VAL A 319 -8.33 -11.61 13.61
N HIS A 320 -8.73 -11.47 14.87
CA HIS A 320 -10.10 -11.14 15.23
C HIS A 320 -10.28 -9.62 15.21
N LEU A 321 -10.96 -9.11 14.17
CA LEU A 321 -11.34 -7.72 14.10
C LEU A 321 -12.62 -7.55 14.94
N SER A 322 -12.48 -7.09 16.17
CA SER A 322 -13.60 -6.78 17.07
C SER A 322 -13.83 -5.26 17.10
N GLY A 323 -15.09 -4.85 17.15
CA GLY A 323 -15.42 -3.46 17.49
C GLY A 323 -14.85 -3.14 18.87
N GLY A 324 -14.02 -2.10 18.98
CA GLY A 324 -13.28 -1.80 20.19
C GLY A 324 -14.19 -1.67 21.40
N ASN A 325 -14.06 -2.58 22.36
CA ASN A 325 -14.40 -2.26 23.75
C ASN A 325 -13.31 -1.28 24.25
N ILE A 326 -13.51 0.00 23.97
CA ILE A 326 -12.69 1.05 24.56
C ILE A 326 -12.96 0.95 26.08
N LYS A 327 -12.05 0.31 26.80
CA LYS A 327 -11.99 0.54 28.25
C LYS A 327 -11.72 2.03 28.42
N LYS A 328 -12.67 2.74 29.07
CA LYS A 328 -12.61 4.17 29.38
C LYS A 328 -11.53 4.52 30.41
N GLU A 329 -10.35 3.93 30.33
CA GLU A 329 -9.29 4.12 31.34
C GLU A 329 -8.19 5.10 30.89
N TYR A 330 -8.33 5.74 29.72
CA TYR A 330 -7.34 6.74 29.26
C TYR A 330 -8.04 7.92 28.58
N LEU A 331 -8.82 8.66 29.37
CA LEU A 331 -9.22 10.05 29.08
C LEU A 331 -8.58 10.97 30.10
#